data_175196fee3abcea97f3b17952c64f4c0
#
_entry.id   175196fee3abcea97f3b17952c64f4c0
#
_cell.length_a   1.000
_cell.length_b   1.000
_cell.length_c   1.000
_cell.angle_alpha   90.00
_cell.angle_beta   90.00
_cell.angle_gamma   90.00
#
_symmetry.space_group_name_H-M   'P 1'
#
loop_
_entity.id
_entity.type
_entity.pdbx_description
1 polymer ?
#
loop_
_entity_poly.entity_id
_entity_poly.type
_entity_poly.pdbx_seq_one_letter_code
_entity_poly.pdbx_strand_id
1 'polypeptide(L)'
;MMKGLRSVGLIAAAGLAFSSTTAFADELRIVSWGGAYQKGQSIGIFQPAAKAMGITVKEDTYGGISDVKLMVKSGADKFDIFSSGAGSCASGAAEGVLEKLDYSIIDVSDHLPGMYSDYCAGADIFSVVAAWNTETYGDNGPRTWADFYDVEKFPGTRAMRNKVDAQLETALLADGVPMDQIYEVLNSEAGIERALDKIRTIKPHIAVWWSSGAQHAQLMKDGEVDMTTGWNGRFDVAKEDGANVAYDWKTGIMDWEGYGIPKGAKNKDLAMKYIAEMMKPEYMAEFAKYITYGPTNGKVYELGLMEESRAKMMPSHPDNAKHQLTLSTEWYSKWRTIAAEMYTEMMTE
;
A
#
# COMPACT_ATOMS: atom_id res chain seq x y z
N MET A 1 -14.00 -96.15 -22.63
CA MET A 1 -13.65 -95.39 -21.44
C MET A 1 -12.68 -94.30 -21.85
N MET A 2 -13.12 -93.07 -22.07
CA MET A 2 -12.27 -91.95 -22.42
C MET A 2 -12.62 -90.77 -21.49
N LYS A 3 -11.66 -90.34 -20.70
CA LYS A 3 -11.76 -89.21 -19.79
C LYS A 3 -11.45 -87.90 -20.55
N GLY A 4 -12.40 -86.99 -20.59
CA GLY A 4 -12.20 -85.70 -21.16
C GLY A 4 -11.43 -84.75 -20.21
N LEU A 5 -10.38 -84.15 -20.73
CA LEU A 5 -9.68 -83.04 -20.07
C LEU A 5 -10.41 -81.70 -20.37
N ARG A 6 -10.84 -81.00 -19.31
CA ARG A 6 -11.33 -79.60 -19.41
C ARG A 6 -10.15 -78.66 -19.15
N SER A 7 -9.79 -77.92 -20.14
CA SER A 7 -8.83 -76.75 -20.03
C SER A 7 -9.54 -75.53 -19.41
N VAL A 8 -9.03 -75.08 -18.26
CA VAL A 8 -9.47 -73.85 -17.61
C VAL A 8 -8.57 -72.70 -18.15
N GLY A 9 -9.15 -71.79 -18.88
CA GLY A 9 -8.46 -70.58 -19.35
C GLY A 9 -8.38 -69.53 -18.24
N LEU A 10 -7.16 -69.15 -17.86
CA LEU A 10 -6.88 -68.03 -16.92
C LEU A 10 -6.98 -66.71 -17.70
N ILE A 11 -7.97 -65.87 -17.41
CA ILE A 11 -8.04 -64.50 -17.90
C ILE A 11 -7.27 -63.64 -16.90
N ALA A 12 -6.10 -63.15 -17.31
CA ALA A 12 -5.34 -62.17 -16.56
C ALA A 12 -5.94 -60.78 -16.80
N ALA A 13 -6.66 -60.22 -15.82
CA ALA A 13 -7.09 -58.83 -15.83
C ALA A 13 -5.91 -57.92 -15.44
N ALA A 14 -5.35 -57.23 -16.43
CA ALA A 14 -4.36 -56.18 -16.19
C ALA A 14 -5.09 -54.93 -15.63
N GLY A 15 -5.00 -54.75 -14.32
CA GLY A 15 -5.48 -53.54 -13.65
C GLY A 15 -4.55 -52.37 -13.96
N LEU A 16 -4.99 -51.43 -14.76
CA LEU A 16 -4.37 -50.12 -14.90
C LEU A 16 -4.58 -49.33 -13.60
N ALA A 17 -3.57 -49.29 -12.73
CA ALA A 17 -3.52 -48.38 -11.60
C ALA A 17 -3.28 -46.96 -12.12
N PHE A 18 -4.31 -46.17 -12.21
CA PHE A 18 -4.18 -44.74 -12.36
C PHE A 18 -3.59 -44.17 -11.05
N SER A 19 -2.28 -43.96 -11.02
CA SER A 19 -1.64 -43.17 -9.99
C SER A 19 -2.07 -41.69 -10.19
N SER A 20 -3.14 -41.28 -9.50
CA SER A 20 -3.44 -39.87 -9.35
C SER A 20 -2.35 -39.23 -8.51
N THR A 21 -1.34 -38.68 -9.18
CA THR A 21 -0.45 -37.71 -8.55
C THR A 21 -1.32 -36.52 -8.14
N THR A 22 -1.61 -36.40 -6.86
CA THR A 22 -2.08 -35.14 -6.29
C THR A 22 -0.97 -34.09 -6.52
N ALA A 23 -1.07 -33.35 -7.60
CA ALA A 23 -0.27 -32.15 -7.75
C ALA A 23 -0.65 -31.22 -6.58
N PHE A 24 0.26 -31.03 -5.63
CA PHE A 24 0.10 -29.94 -4.67
C PHE A 24 0.05 -28.65 -5.48
N ALA A 25 -0.98 -27.84 -5.26
CA ALA A 25 -1.04 -26.52 -5.88
C ALA A 25 0.19 -25.73 -5.42
N ASP A 26 0.85 -25.07 -6.36
CA ASP A 26 1.96 -24.15 -6.03
C ASP A 26 1.50 -23.14 -5.00
N GLU A 27 2.34 -22.82 -4.01
CA GLU A 27 2.01 -21.94 -2.90
C GLU A 27 2.90 -20.68 -2.92
N LEU A 28 2.28 -19.52 -2.77
CA LEU A 28 2.95 -18.22 -2.54
C LEU A 28 2.54 -17.63 -1.19
N ARG A 29 3.44 -16.86 -0.62
CA ARG A 29 3.20 -16.08 0.60
C ARG A 29 3.31 -14.60 0.26
N ILE A 30 2.24 -13.84 0.51
CA ILE A 30 2.18 -12.40 0.31
C ILE A 30 1.98 -11.68 1.65
N VAL A 31 2.67 -10.56 1.84
CA VAL A 31 2.50 -9.73 3.03
C VAL A 31 2.01 -8.32 2.64
N SER A 32 1.14 -7.77 3.49
CA SER A 32 0.55 -6.45 3.31
C SER A 32 0.28 -5.77 4.66
N TRP A 33 -0.50 -4.68 4.65
CA TRP A 33 -0.63 -3.72 5.76
C TRP A 33 -1.79 -4.00 6.72
N GLY A 34 -2.49 -5.12 6.59
CA GLY A 34 -3.62 -5.48 7.45
C GLY A 34 -4.84 -4.58 7.34
N GLY A 35 -5.80 -4.82 8.23
CA GLY A 35 -7.05 -4.04 8.33
C GLY A 35 -7.90 -4.06 7.08
N ALA A 36 -8.71 -3.02 6.87
CA ALA A 36 -9.61 -2.89 5.72
C ALA A 36 -8.87 -2.94 4.38
N TYR A 37 -7.66 -2.40 4.31
CA TYR A 37 -6.83 -2.40 3.11
C TYR A 37 -6.51 -3.82 2.64
N GLN A 38 -5.87 -4.64 3.49
CA GLN A 38 -5.52 -6.01 3.12
C GLN A 38 -6.76 -6.88 2.92
N LYS A 39 -7.84 -6.63 3.68
CA LYS A 39 -9.12 -7.31 3.45
C LYS A 39 -9.66 -7.03 2.06
N GLY A 40 -9.60 -5.77 1.61
CA GLY A 40 -9.99 -5.37 0.25
C GLY A 40 -9.10 -6.03 -0.81
N GLN A 41 -7.76 -6.04 -0.61
CA GLN A 41 -6.82 -6.72 -1.50
C GLN A 41 -7.09 -8.22 -1.57
N SER A 42 -7.34 -8.87 -0.43
CA SER A 42 -7.64 -10.31 -0.37
C SER A 42 -8.87 -10.65 -1.21
N ILE A 43 -9.96 -9.90 -1.05
CA ILE A 43 -11.23 -10.16 -1.73
C ILE A 43 -11.17 -9.74 -3.20
N GLY A 44 -10.61 -8.56 -3.49
CA GLY A 44 -10.63 -7.95 -4.82
C GLY A 44 -9.50 -8.41 -5.74
N ILE A 45 -8.33 -8.76 -5.18
CA ILE A 45 -7.12 -9.05 -5.96
C ILE A 45 -6.56 -10.44 -5.64
N PHE A 46 -6.12 -10.70 -4.39
CA PHE A 46 -5.28 -11.85 -4.08
C PHE A 46 -5.97 -13.18 -4.33
N GLN A 47 -7.11 -13.42 -3.71
CA GLN A 47 -7.81 -14.69 -3.84
C GLN A 47 -8.40 -14.93 -5.25
N PRO A 48 -8.99 -13.92 -5.93
CA PRO A 48 -9.41 -14.09 -7.32
C PRO A 48 -8.26 -14.41 -8.27
N ALA A 49 -7.12 -13.72 -8.17
CA ALA A 49 -5.94 -13.98 -9.00
C ALA A 49 -5.34 -15.38 -8.72
N ALA A 50 -5.23 -15.77 -7.44
CA ALA A 50 -4.77 -17.10 -7.06
C ALA A 50 -5.68 -18.21 -7.64
N LYS A 51 -6.99 -18.02 -7.56
CA LYS A 51 -7.97 -18.93 -8.15
C LYS A 51 -7.83 -19.03 -9.67
N ALA A 52 -7.62 -17.91 -10.35
CA ALA A 52 -7.43 -17.89 -11.81
C ALA A 52 -6.19 -18.68 -12.25
N MET A 53 -5.12 -18.64 -11.42
CA MET A 53 -3.87 -19.36 -11.69
C MET A 53 -3.86 -20.79 -11.14
N GLY A 54 -4.86 -21.21 -10.35
CA GLY A 54 -4.90 -22.55 -9.73
C GLY A 54 -3.83 -22.75 -8.65
N ILE A 55 -3.38 -21.67 -7.98
CA ILE A 55 -2.37 -21.71 -6.91
C ILE A 55 -3.01 -21.41 -5.55
N THR A 56 -2.25 -21.67 -4.48
CA THR A 56 -2.61 -21.25 -3.13
C THR A 56 -1.82 -20.01 -2.74
N VAL A 57 -2.48 -19.00 -2.19
CA VAL A 57 -1.82 -17.80 -1.65
C VAL A 57 -2.14 -17.68 -0.16
N LYS A 58 -1.08 -17.66 0.65
CA LYS A 58 -1.14 -17.34 2.08
C LYS A 58 -0.82 -15.89 2.31
N GLU A 59 -1.61 -15.26 3.13
CA GLU A 59 -1.53 -13.84 3.45
C GLU A 59 -1.09 -13.62 4.88
N ASP A 60 -0.22 -12.63 5.11
CA ASP A 60 0.17 -12.17 6.45
C ASP A 60 0.40 -10.67 6.44
N THR A 61 0.61 -10.10 7.63
CA THR A 61 0.98 -8.70 7.81
C THR A 61 2.48 -8.56 8.07
N TYR A 62 3.02 -7.36 7.85
CA TYR A 62 4.44 -7.08 8.10
C TYR A 62 4.67 -5.62 8.49
N GLY A 63 5.89 -5.29 8.97
CA GLY A 63 6.27 -3.96 9.43
C GLY A 63 6.79 -3.01 8.34
N GLY A 64 6.75 -3.43 7.06
CA GLY A 64 7.21 -2.65 5.91
C GLY A 64 8.61 -3.05 5.43
N ILE A 65 9.25 -2.16 4.67
CA ILE A 65 10.53 -2.43 3.98
C ILE A 65 11.66 -2.86 4.92
N SER A 66 11.60 -2.51 6.20
CA SER A 66 12.57 -2.96 7.21
C SER A 66 12.55 -4.47 7.40
N ASP A 67 11.37 -5.10 7.34
CA ASP A 67 11.23 -6.55 7.45
C ASP A 67 11.77 -7.26 6.20
N VAL A 68 11.58 -6.66 5.01
CA VAL A 68 12.21 -7.13 3.76
C VAL A 68 13.73 -7.11 3.89
N LYS A 69 14.29 -5.98 4.36
CA LYS A 69 15.73 -5.83 4.59
C LYS A 69 16.28 -6.87 5.55
N LEU A 70 15.59 -7.07 6.68
CA LEU A 70 15.98 -8.06 7.69
C LEU A 70 15.92 -9.48 7.12
N MET A 71 14.85 -9.82 6.40
CA MET A 71 14.66 -11.13 5.78
C MET A 71 15.79 -11.43 4.78
N VAL A 72 16.08 -10.51 3.88
CA VAL A 72 17.14 -10.68 2.87
C VAL A 72 18.50 -10.79 3.53
N LYS A 73 18.83 -9.91 4.49
CA LYS A 73 20.13 -9.94 5.20
C LYS A 73 20.34 -11.23 6.01
N SER A 74 19.29 -11.81 6.56
CA SER A 74 19.36 -13.06 7.33
C SER A 74 19.30 -14.32 6.49
N GLY A 75 19.03 -14.22 5.17
CA GLY A 75 18.78 -15.36 4.30
C GLY A 75 17.50 -16.14 4.64
N ALA A 76 16.60 -15.53 5.41
CA ALA A 76 15.31 -16.15 5.73
C ALA A 76 14.38 -16.15 4.51
N ASP A 77 13.42 -17.07 4.51
CA ASP A 77 12.43 -17.25 3.46
C ASP A 77 11.03 -17.22 4.09
N LYS A 78 10.52 -16.01 4.37
CA LYS A 78 9.25 -15.82 5.08
C LYS A 78 8.08 -15.54 4.15
N PHE A 79 8.32 -14.76 3.09
CA PHE A 79 7.31 -14.38 2.09
C PHE A 79 7.95 -14.17 0.72
N ASP A 80 7.16 -14.31 -0.33
CA ASP A 80 7.58 -14.25 -1.72
C ASP A 80 7.27 -12.90 -2.37
N ILE A 81 6.20 -12.23 -1.90
CA ILE A 81 5.72 -10.94 -2.40
C ILE A 81 5.39 -10.04 -1.21
N PHE A 82 5.64 -8.76 -1.34
CA PHE A 82 5.23 -7.74 -0.38
C PHE A 82 4.52 -6.58 -1.09
N SER A 83 3.59 -5.94 -0.39
CA SER A 83 2.92 -4.71 -0.80
C SER A 83 3.62 -3.51 -0.15
N SER A 84 4.02 -2.50 -0.92
CA SER A 84 4.78 -1.35 -0.39
C SER A 84 4.56 -0.08 -1.18
N GLY A 85 4.53 1.06 -0.49
CA GLY A 85 4.49 2.38 -1.10
C GLY A 85 5.74 2.66 -1.95
N ALA A 86 5.59 3.51 -2.95
CA ALA A 86 6.61 3.83 -3.94
C ALA A 86 7.94 4.25 -3.33
N GLY A 87 7.92 5.13 -2.32
CA GLY A 87 9.13 5.60 -1.64
C GLY A 87 9.88 4.48 -0.91
N SER A 88 9.16 3.55 -0.28
CA SER A 88 9.75 2.37 0.38
C SER A 88 10.33 1.38 -0.64
N CYS A 89 9.64 1.16 -1.76
CA CYS A 89 10.16 0.40 -2.89
C CYS A 89 11.46 0.99 -3.42
N ALA A 90 11.50 2.30 -3.67
CA ALA A 90 12.68 3.00 -4.17
C ALA A 90 13.88 2.86 -3.20
N SER A 91 13.66 3.01 -1.89
CA SER A 91 14.68 2.80 -0.86
C SER A 91 15.19 1.36 -0.84
N GLY A 92 14.29 0.36 -0.88
CA GLY A 92 14.68 -1.05 -0.91
C GLY A 92 15.47 -1.42 -2.18
N ALA A 93 15.10 -0.85 -3.32
CA ALA A 93 15.82 -1.00 -4.59
C ALA A 93 17.23 -0.42 -4.51
N ALA A 94 17.38 0.80 -3.98
CA ALA A 94 18.68 1.46 -3.81
C ALA A 94 19.61 0.66 -2.89
N GLU A 95 19.07 -0.01 -1.88
CA GLU A 95 19.82 -0.89 -0.97
C GLU A 95 20.03 -2.32 -1.51
N GLY A 96 19.57 -2.64 -2.71
CA GLY A 96 19.79 -3.92 -3.38
C GLY A 96 19.06 -5.11 -2.76
N VAL A 97 17.99 -4.88 -1.99
CA VAL A 97 17.22 -5.93 -1.30
C VAL A 97 15.99 -6.40 -2.07
N LEU A 98 15.78 -5.91 -3.29
CA LEU A 98 14.66 -6.29 -4.15
C LEU A 98 15.14 -6.99 -5.42
N GLU A 99 14.33 -7.90 -5.96
CA GLU A 99 14.48 -8.43 -7.31
C GLU A 99 13.97 -7.42 -8.33
N LYS A 100 14.65 -7.31 -9.48
CA LYS A 100 14.09 -6.60 -10.63
C LYS A 100 12.88 -7.35 -11.15
N LEU A 101 11.82 -6.62 -11.46
CA LEU A 101 10.64 -7.16 -12.11
C LEU A 101 10.90 -7.35 -13.62
N ASP A 102 10.33 -8.41 -14.16
CA ASP A 102 10.39 -8.70 -15.61
C ASP A 102 9.12 -8.19 -16.31
N TYR A 103 9.24 -7.02 -16.92
CA TYR A 103 8.15 -6.38 -17.66
C TYR A 103 7.88 -7.01 -19.05
N SER A 104 8.58 -8.07 -19.41
CA SER A 104 8.14 -8.95 -20.50
C SER A 104 7.04 -9.93 -20.04
N ILE A 105 6.90 -10.12 -18.72
CA ILE A 105 5.87 -10.96 -18.09
C ILE A 105 4.76 -10.09 -17.49
N ILE A 106 5.12 -9.00 -16.78
CA ILE A 106 4.19 -8.09 -16.11
C ILE A 106 3.86 -6.95 -17.08
N ASP A 107 2.65 -6.95 -17.62
CA ASP A 107 2.19 -5.88 -18.51
C ASP A 107 1.75 -4.66 -17.68
N VAL A 108 2.45 -3.55 -17.87
CA VAL A 108 2.16 -2.24 -17.26
C VAL A 108 1.91 -1.16 -18.32
N SER A 109 1.67 -1.55 -19.58
CA SER A 109 1.48 -0.61 -20.70
C SER A 109 0.27 0.32 -20.50
N ASP A 110 -0.75 -0.14 -19.79
CA ASP A 110 -1.96 0.61 -19.45
C ASP A 110 -1.89 1.30 -18.08
N HIS A 111 -0.74 1.22 -17.38
CA HIS A 111 -0.56 1.93 -16.10
C HIS A 111 -0.39 3.43 -16.32
N LEU A 112 -0.92 4.21 -15.40
CA LEU A 112 -0.72 5.65 -15.38
C LEU A 112 0.79 5.98 -15.27
N PRO A 113 1.27 7.02 -15.91
CA PRO A 113 2.70 7.38 -15.90
C PRO A 113 3.27 7.49 -14.49
N GLY A 114 4.42 6.86 -14.25
CA GLY A 114 5.11 6.90 -12.95
C GLY A 114 4.55 5.96 -11.88
N MET A 115 3.52 5.16 -12.19
CA MET A 115 2.88 4.25 -11.23
C MET A 115 3.53 2.86 -11.16
N TYR A 116 4.78 2.73 -11.56
CA TYR A 116 5.61 1.53 -11.40
C TYR A 116 7.09 1.89 -11.46
N SER A 117 7.95 0.98 -11.06
CA SER A 117 9.41 1.10 -11.10
C SER A 117 10.04 -0.21 -11.58
N ASP A 118 11.35 -0.26 -11.77
CA ASP A 118 12.07 -1.51 -12.11
C ASP A 118 11.85 -2.64 -11.07
N TYR A 119 11.37 -2.33 -9.86
CA TYR A 119 11.34 -3.25 -8.72
C TYR A 119 9.96 -3.44 -8.11
N CYS A 120 9.00 -2.58 -8.40
CA CYS A 120 7.62 -2.69 -7.91
C CYS A 120 6.62 -2.30 -8.99
N ALA A 121 5.61 -3.14 -9.18
CA ALA A 121 4.47 -2.88 -10.06
C ALA A 121 3.34 -2.23 -9.24
N GLY A 122 2.91 -1.04 -9.62
CA GLY A 122 1.88 -0.29 -8.92
C GLY A 122 0.50 -0.95 -8.99
N ALA A 123 -0.18 -1.02 -7.85
CA ALA A 123 -1.49 -1.63 -7.70
C ALA A 123 -2.60 -0.61 -7.46
N ASP A 124 -2.35 0.35 -6.60
CA ASP A 124 -3.33 1.38 -6.24
C ASP A 124 -2.66 2.72 -5.90
N ILE A 125 -3.47 3.79 -5.93
CA ILE A 125 -3.08 5.15 -5.60
C ILE A 125 -3.86 5.59 -4.38
N PHE A 126 -3.15 6.06 -3.36
CA PHE A 126 -3.72 6.57 -2.11
C PHE A 126 -3.20 7.97 -1.80
N SER A 127 -3.79 8.62 -0.79
CA SER A 127 -3.27 9.89 -0.28
C SER A 127 -3.20 9.89 1.23
N VAL A 128 -2.11 10.42 1.75
CA VAL A 128 -2.05 10.88 3.14
C VAL A 128 -2.79 12.20 3.22
N VAL A 129 -3.74 12.32 4.14
CA VAL A 129 -4.56 13.52 4.37
C VAL A 129 -4.59 13.88 5.85
N ALA A 130 -4.94 15.13 6.16
CA ALA A 130 -5.38 15.53 7.50
C ALA A 130 -6.89 15.34 7.60
N ALA A 131 -7.33 14.48 8.51
CA ALA A 131 -8.74 14.24 8.79
C ALA A 131 -9.14 14.86 10.12
N TRP A 132 -10.41 15.26 10.25
CA TRP A 132 -10.97 15.83 11.46
C TRP A 132 -12.31 15.20 11.85
N ASN A 133 -12.62 15.27 13.15
CA ASN A 133 -13.90 14.86 13.68
C ASN A 133 -14.98 15.91 13.37
N THR A 134 -16.04 15.51 12.68
CA THR A 134 -17.13 16.41 12.29
C THR A 134 -18.04 16.79 13.44
N GLU A 135 -18.04 16.08 14.56
CA GLU A 135 -18.73 16.52 15.79
C GLU A 135 -18.01 17.72 16.42
N THR A 136 -16.66 17.76 16.36
CA THR A 136 -15.87 18.85 16.92
C THR A 136 -15.87 20.09 16.01
N TYR A 137 -15.68 19.92 14.71
CA TYR A 137 -15.44 21.04 13.78
C TYR A 137 -16.54 21.25 12.73
N GLY A 138 -17.53 20.34 12.64
CA GLY A 138 -18.52 20.37 11.56
C GLY A 138 -17.85 20.35 10.19
N ASP A 139 -18.31 21.22 9.31
CA ASP A 139 -17.75 21.42 7.98
C ASP A 139 -16.53 22.37 7.95
N ASN A 140 -16.14 22.94 9.09
CA ASN A 140 -15.09 23.94 9.21
C ASN A 140 -13.78 23.41 9.82
N GLY A 141 -13.48 22.14 9.60
CA GLY A 141 -12.22 21.52 10.04
C GLY A 141 -10.97 22.02 9.28
N PRO A 142 -9.78 21.57 9.67
CA PRO A 142 -8.52 21.98 9.07
C PRO A 142 -8.43 21.49 7.61
N ARG A 143 -8.41 22.42 6.65
CA ARG A 143 -8.41 22.14 5.21
C ARG A 143 -7.05 22.26 4.55
N THR A 144 -6.04 22.69 5.30
CA THR A 144 -4.65 22.81 4.85
C THR A 144 -3.71 22.24 5.91
N TRP A 145 -2.47 21.96 5.54
CA TRP A 145 -1.47 21.57 6.53
C TRP A 145 -1.17 22.69 7.52
N ALA A 146 -1.20 23.96 7.07
CA ALA A 146 -1.09 25.10 7.97
C ALA A 146 -2.21 25.10 9.03
N ASP A 147 -3.44 24.81 8.64
CA ASP A 147 -4.56 24.68 9.59
C ASP A 147 -4.35 23.51 10.58
N PHE A 148 -3.86 22.36 10.10
CA PHE A 148 -3.58 21.21 10.97
C PHE A 148 -2.50 21.51 12.02
N TYR A 149 -1.52 22.34 11.69
CA TYR A 149 -0.45 22.75 12.60
C TYR A 149 -0.83 23.94 13.49
N ASP A 150 -1.90 24.67 13.18
CA ASP A 150 -2.38 25.82 13.95
C ASP A 150 -3.24 25.37 15.15
N VAL A 151 -2.59 25.21 16.30
CA VAL A 151 -3.21 24.70 17.52
C VAL A 151 -4.10 25.75 18.22
N GLU A 152 -3.95 27.03 17.88
CA GLU A 152 -4.79 28.10 18.40
C GLU A 152 -6.10 28.22 17.62
N LYS A 153 -6.03 28.19 16.31
CA LYS A 153 -7.21 28.25 15.42
C LYS A 153 -8.03 26.97 15.47
N PHE A 154 -7.37 25.81 15.55
CA PHE A 154 -8.00 24.51 15.64
C PHE A 154 -7.55 23.80 16.93
N PRO A 155 -8.09 24.21 18.11
CA PRO A 155 -7.78 23.53 19.35
C PRO A 155 -8.36 22.12 19.36
N GLY A 156 -7.69 21.17 20.04
CA GLY A 156 -8.16 19.78 20.15
C GLY A 156 -7.00 18.78 20.11
N THR A 157 -7.34 17.53 20.38
CA THR A 157 -6.40 16.41 20.40
C THR A 157 -5.99 15.99 19.00
N ARG A 158 -4.68 15.72 18.81
CA ARG A 158 -4.12 15.35 17.52
C ARG A 158 -3.41 14.01 17.57
N ALA A 159 -3.47 13.27 16.45
CA ALA A 159 -2.59 12.14 16.23
C ALA A 159 -1.80 12.30 14.92
N MET A 160 -0.58 11.79 14.90
CA MET A 160 0.27 11.76 13.71
C MET A 160 0.96 10.41 13.55
N ARG A 161 1.40 10.11 12.34
CA ARG A 161 2.16 8.88 12.08
C ARG A 161 3.56 8.96 12.68
N ASN A 162 4.00 7.91 13.38
CA ASN A 162 5.37 7.77 13.90
C ASN A 162 6.31 7.14 12.85
N LYS A 163 6.42 7.79 11.70
CA LYS A 163 7.38 7.44 10.62
C LYS A 163 7.62 8.68 9.76
N VAL A 164 8.78 8.78 9.15
CA VAL A 164 9.19 9.94 8.35
C VAL A 164 8.36 10.11 7.06
N ASP A 165 7.85 9.01 6.50
CA ASP A 165 7.16 9.01 5.20
C ASP A 165 5.97 10.00 5.20
N ALA A 166 5.98 10.93 4.28
CA ALA A 166 5.07 12.07 4.11
C ALA A 166 5.09 13.14 5.22
N GLN A 167 5.78 12.95 6.33
CA GLN A 167 5.78 13.90 7.45
C GLN A 167 6.58 15.19 7.15
N LEU A 168 7.69 15.06 6.42
CA LEU A 168 8.51 16.21 6.05
C LEU A 168 7.76 17.12 5.06
N GLU A 169 7.05 16.52 4.12
CA GLU A 169 6.22 17.21 3.14
C GLU A 169 5.09 17.99 3.84
N THR A 170 4.38 17.33 4.77
CA THR A 170 3.30 17.98 5.54
C THR A 170 3.82 19.19 6.33
N ALA A 171 5.00 19.03 6.93
CA ALA A 171 5.64 20.08 7.72
C ALA A 171 6.03 21.28 6.87
N LEU A 172 6.68 21.07 5.72
CA LEU A 172 7.06 22.18 4.84
C LEU A 172 5.85 22.88 4.21
N LEU A 173 4.78 22.12 3.87
CA LEU A 173 3.52 22.72 3.43
C LEU A 173 2.89 23.56 4.55
N ALA A 174 2.96 23.11 5.80
CA ALA A 174 2.51 23.88 6.97
C ALA A 174 3.41 25.08 7.27
N ASP A 175 4.67 25.04 6.87
CA ASP A 175 5.64 26.14 6.98
C ASP A 175 5.54 27.14 5.82
N GLY A 176 4.58 26.94 4.90
CA GLY A 176 4.28 27.83 3.78
C GLY A 176 5.20 27.65 2.56
N VAL A 177 5.94 26.54 2.46
CA VAL A 177 6.71 26.23 1.25
C VAL A 177 5.72 25.88 0.13
N PRO A 178 5.82 26.51 -1.06
CA PRO A 178 4.99 26.14 -2.21
C PRO A 178 5.13 24.67 -2.58
N MET A 179 4.02 24.05 -3.00
CA MET A 179 3.95 22.61 -3.29
C MET A 179 5.00 22.16 -4.32
N ASP A 180 5.24 22.96 -5.34
CA ASP A 180 6.22 22.72 -6.41
C ASP A 180 7.68 22.88 -5.97
N GLN A 181 7.95 23.44 -4.78
CA GLN A 181 9.29 23.66 -4.23
C GLN A 181 9.65 22.67 -3.10
N ILE A 182 8.72 21.82 -2.67
CA ILE A 182 8.93 20.92 -1.52
C ILE A 182 10.20 20.09 -1.68
N TYR A 183 10.36 19.43 -2.82
CA TYR A 183 11.51 18.55 -3.05
C TYR A 183 12.81 19.27 -3.42
N GLU A 184 12.73 20.54 -3.84
CA GLU A 184 13.89 21.40 -3.95
C GLU A 184 14.45 21.71 -2.55
N VAL A 185 13.59 22.11 -1.61
CA VAL A 185 13.96 22.33 -0.21
C VAL A 185 14.49 21.06 0.44
N LEU A 186 13.80 19.93 0.30
CA LEU A 186 14.18 18.65 0.89
C LEU A 186 15.46 18.02 0.29
N ASN A 187 16.00 18.58 -0.79
CA ASN A 187 17.21 18.04 -1.44
C ASN A 187 18.52 18.39 -0.70
N SER A 188 18.45 18.58 0.61
CA SER A 188 19.59 18.80 1.51
C SER A 188 19.25 18.43 2.95
N GLU A 189 20.25 18.08 3.76
CA GLU A 189 20.05 17.88 5.21
C GLU A 189 19.49 19.11 5.90
N ALA A 190 19.92 20.31 5.51
CA ALA A 190 19.37 21.57 6.05
C ALA A 190 17.87 21.74 5.76
N GLY A 191 17.42 21.31 4.57
CA GLY A 191 16.00 21.33 4.23
C GLY A 191 15.19 20.28 4.98
N ILE A 192 15.77 19.09 5.21
CA ILE A 192 15.19 18.06 6.07
C ILE A 192 15.07 18.59 7.50
N GLU A 193 16.14 19.21 8.04
CA GLU A 193 16.13 19.79 9.39
C GLU A 193 15.07 20.88 9.53
N ARG A 194 14.89 21.75 8.53
CA ARG A 194 13.80 22.75 8.51
C ARG A 194 12.42 22.09 8.66
N ALA A 195 12.19 20.97 7.99
CA ALA A 195 10.94 20.24 8.12
C ALA A 195 10.80 19.63 9.53
N LEU A 196 11.88 19.10 10.09
CA LEU A 196 11.91 18.56 11.45
C LEU A 196 11.67 19.65 12.50
N ASP A 197 12.25 20.83 12.33
CA ASP A 197 11.99 21.99 13.20
C ASP A 197 10.49 22.33 13.21
N LYS A 198 9.83 22.28 12.06
CA LYS A 198 8.39 22.49 12.00
C LYS A 198 7.62 21.38 12.74
N ILE A 199 8.05 20.11 12.63
CA ILE A 199 7.44 18.99 13.40
C ILE A 199 7.65 19.20 14.90
N ARG A 200 8.81 19.68 15.35
CA ARG A 200 9.06 20.01 16.77
C ARG A 200 8.03 20.99 17.34
N THR A 201 7.54 21.94 16.53
CA THR A 201 6.52 22.90 16.98
C THR A 201 5.18 22.25 17.33
N ILE A 202 4.78 21.20 16.60
CA ILE A 202 3.50 20.52 16.84
C ILE A 202 3.65 19.30 17.77
N LYS A 203 4.84 18.74 17.91
CA LYS A 203 5.13 17.53 18.70
C LYS A 203 4.51 17.57 20.10
N PRO A 204 4.59 18.68 20.91
CA PRO A 204 3.97 18.75 22.24
C PRO A 204 2.43 18.66 22.23
N HIS A 205 1.80 18.87 21.07
CA HIS A 205 0.35 18.87 20.89
C HIS A 205 -0.18 17.56 20.27
N ILE A 206 0.70 16.59 20.04
CA ILE A 206 0.33 15.27 19.50
C ILE A 206 0.09 14.33 20.67
N ALA A 207 -1.18 13.95 20.86
CA ALA A 207 -1.57 13.01 21.91
C ALA A 207 -1.18 11.57 21.58
N VAL A 208 -1.23 11.19 20.29
CA VAL A 208 -0.95 9.82 19.84
C VAL A 208 -0.03 9.84 18.62
N TRP A 209 1.14 9.20 18.74
CA TRP A 209 2.00 8.86 17.62
C TRP A 209 1.70 7.43 17.17
N TRP A 210 0.84 7.29 16.15
CA TRP A 210 0.42 5.99 15.69
C TRP A 210 1.42 5.32 14.74
N SER A 211 1.46 3.99 14.76
CA SER A 211 2.41 3.21 13.96
C SER A 211 1.76 2.18 13.02
N SER A 212 0.53 1.76 13.30
CA SER A 212 -0.18 0.79 12.45
C SER A 212 -1.26 1.45 11.61
N GLY A 213 -1.46 0.91 10.40
CA GLY A 213 -2.43 1.47 9.46
C GLY A 213 -3.90 1.37 9.88
N ALA A 214 -4.25 0.54 10.84
CA ALA A 214 -5.61 0.48 11.38
C ALA A 214 -5.84 1.53 12.49
N GLN A 215 -4.77 1.95 13.18
CA GLN A 215 -4.85 2.76 14.40
C GLN A 215 -5.45 4.14 14.15
N HIS A 216 -5.01 4.88 13.12
CA HIS A 216 -5.50 6.25 12.89
C HIS A 216 -7.00 6.31 12.57
N ALA A 217 -7.52 5.35 11.80
CA ALA A 217 -8.95 5.27 11.50
C ALA A 217 -9.75 4.87 12.75
N GLN A 218 -9.20 3.98 13.60
CA GLN A 218 -9.84 3.58 14.85
C GLN A 218 -9.91 4.74 15.85
N LEU A 219 -8.83 5.53 16.00
CA LEU A 219 -8.80 6.72 16.86
C LEU A 219 -9.92 7.72 16.49
N MET A 220 -10.17 7.90 15.18
CA MET A 220 -11.28 8.75 14.70
C MET A 220 -12.63 8.12 14.95
N LYS A 221 -12.78 6.82 14.74
CA LYS A 221 -14.04 6.09 14.96
C LYS A 221 -14.47 6.10 16.42
N ASP A 222 -13.50 5.98 17.34
CA ASP A 222 -13.75 5.98 18.78
C ASP A 222 -13.85 7.41 19.38
N GLY A 223 -13.58 8.45 18.58
CA GLY A 223 -13.58 9.84 19.04
C GLY A 223 -12.46 10.16 20.04
N GLU A 224 -11.36 9.37 20.02
CA GLU A 224 -10.22 9.57 20.92
C GLU A 224 -9.37 10.80 20.52
N VAL A 225 -9.45 11.22 19.27
CA VAL A 225 -8.78 12.42 18.77
C VAL A 225 -9.69 13.27 17.91
N ASP A 226 -9.47 14.58 17.93
CA ASP A 226 -10.24 15.54 17.14
C ASP A 226 -9.72 15.65 15.70
N MET A 227 -8.45 15.35 15.48
CA MET A 227 -7.85 15.29 14.14
C MET A 227 -6.66 14.34 14.07
N THR A 228 -6.40 13.80 12.89
CA THR A 228 -5.25 12.90 12.67
C THR A 228 -4.75 12.95 11.23
N THR A 229 -3.47 12.66 11.03
CA THR A 229 -2.98 12.29 9.70
C THR A 229 -3.34 10.84 9.41
N GLY A 230 -3.54 10.50 8.13
CA GLY A 230 -3.80 9.10 7.75
C GLY A 230 -4.16 8.96 6.28
N TRP A 231 -4.53 7.75 5.90
CA TRP A 231 -4.86 7.44 4.50
C TRP A 231 -6.35 7.60 4.22
N ASN A 232 -6.66 8.33 3.14
CA ASN A 232 -8.01 8.67 2.73
C ASN A 232 -8.98 7.47 2.74
N GLY A 233 -8.64 6.38 2.08
CA GLY A 233 -9.55 5.24 1.96
C GLY A 233 -9.87 4.55 3.28
N ARG A 234 -8.99 4.61 4.28
CA ARG A 234 -9.28 4.07 5.62
C ARG A 234 -10.24 4.99 6.40
N PHE A 235 -10.18 6.29 6.18
CA PHE A 235 -11.17 7.22 6.72
C PHE A 235 -12.53 7.06 6.05
N ASP A 236 -12.55 6.82 4.74
CA ASP A 236 -13.81 6.57 4.02
C ASP A 236 -14.50 5.30 4.53
N VAL A 237 -13.74 4.20 4.72
CA VAL A 237 -14.28 2.97 5.34
C VAL A 237 -14.78 3.25 6.76
N ALA A 238 -14.02 3.99 7.57
CA ALA A 238 -14.46 4.35 8.92
C ALA A 238 -15.76 5.18 8.89
N LYS A 239 -15.89 6.11 7.92
CA LYS A 239 -17.09 6.91 7.70
C LYS A 239 -18.29 6.06 7.27
N GLU A 240 -18.09 5.10 6.36
CA GLU A 240 -19.10 4.12 5.97
C GLU A 240 -19.56 3.28 7.18
N ASP A 241 -18.67 2.99 8.11
CA ASP A 241 -18.93 2.32 9.41
C ASP A 241 -19.52 3.26 10.47
N GLY A 242 -19.85 4.51 10.15
CA GLY A 242 -20.51 5.48 11.03
C GLY A 242 -19.58 6.41 11.80
N ALA A 243 -18.30 6.48 11.51
CA ALA A 243 -17.39 7.45 12.15
C ALA A 243 -17.68 8.89 11.66
N ASN A 244 -17.59 9.84 12.58
CA ASN A 244 -17.75 11.27 12.31
C ASN A 244 -16.41 11.86 11.78
N VAL A 245 -16.05 11.53 10.54
CA VAL A 245 -14.76 11.90 9.94
C VAL A 245 -14.94 12.61 8.60
N ALA A 246 -14.16 13.66 8.39
CA ALA A 246 -13.99 14.34 7.10
C ALA A 246 -12.53 14.72 6.86
N TYR A 247 -12.18 15.01 5.60
CA TYR A 247 -10.88 15.51 5.16
C TYR A 247 -11.04 16.35 3.90
N ASP A 248 -9.98 17.08 3.51
CA ASP A 248 -9.95 17.87 2.28
C ASP A 248 -8.73 17.48 1.44
N TRP A 249 -8.91 17.36 0.12
CA TRP A 249 -7.85 17.00 -0.80
C TRP A 249 -6.68 18.00 -0.86
N LYS A 250 -6.88 19.26 -0.36
CA LYS A 250 -5.80 20.24 -0.22
C LYS A 250 -4.73 19.83 0.79
N THR A 251 -5.03 18.84 1.64
CA THR A 251 -4.03 18.21 2.51
C THR A 251 -3.44 16.95 1.88
N GLY A 252 -3.84 16.58 0.67
CA GLY A 252 -3.44 15.33 0.04
C GLY A 252 -1.95 15.29 -0.30
N ILE A 253 -1.29 14.22 0.12
CA ILE A 253 0.00 13.79 -0.41
C ILE A 253 -0.22 12.44 -1.06
N MET A 254 -0.24 12.46 -2.39
CA MET A 254 -0.57 11.30 -3.21
C MET A 254 0.66 10.41 -3.42
N ASP A 255 0.49 9.11 -3.20
CA ASP A 255 1.48 8.09 -3.43
C ASP A 255 0.81 6.86 -4.04
N TRP A 256 1.60 5.92 -4.54
CA TRP A 256 1.10 4.64 -5.01
C TRP A 256 1.66 3.47 -4.20
N GLU A 257 0.84 2.46 -4.05
CA GLU A 257 1.21 1.17 -3.48
C GLU A 257 1.47 0.18 -4.61
N GLY A 258 2.45 -0.70 -4.43
CA GLY A 258 2.79 -1.70 -5.44
C GLY A 258 3.32 -2.98 -4.85
N TYR A 259 3.47 -3.99 -5.70
CA TYR A 259 3.98 -5.30 -5.33
C TYR A 259 5.42 -5.46 -5.77
N GLY A 260 6.27 -5.91 -4.85
CA GLY A 260 7.67 -6.23 -5.08
C GLY A 260 8.03 -7.63 -4.62
N ILE A 261 9.19 -8.12 -5.06
CA ILE A 261 9.75 -9.43 -4.74
C ILE A 261 11.05 -9.22 -3.96
N PRO A 262 11.19 -9.81 -2.76
CA PRO A 262 12.45 -9.76 -2.02
C PRO A 262 13.60 -10.42 -2.78
N LYS A 263 14.80 -9.87 -2.65
CA LYS A 263 16.00 -10.44 -3.24
C LYS A 263 16.23 -11.87 -2.75
N GLY A 264 16.40 -12.81 -3.70
CA GLY A 264 16.63 -14.22 -3.40
C GLY A 264 15.37 -15.01 -3.01
N ALA A 265 14.15 -14.50 -3.26
CA ALA A 265 12.91 -15.24 -3.07
C ALA A 265 12.93 -16.54 -3.90
N LYS A 266 12.60 -17.67 -3.26
CA LYS A 266 12.69 -19.00 -3.89
C LYS A 266 11.65 -19.19 -5.00
N ASN A 267 10.47 -18.60 -4.83
CA ASN A 267 9.35 -18.72 -5.76
C ASN A 267 9.28 -17.53 -6.74
N LYS A 268 10.43 -16.87 -7.03
CA LYS A 268 10.50 -15.64 -7.83
C LYS A 268 9.72 -15.73 -9.14
N ASP A 269 9.89 -16.79 -9.91
CA ASP A 269 9.25 -16.92 -11.22
C ASP A 269 7.74 -17.08 -11.13
N LEU A 270 7.26 -17.78 -10.11
CA LEU A 270 5.83 -17.87 -9.82
C LEU A 270 5.29 -16.54 -9.31
N ALA A 271 6.04 -15.84 -8.45
CA ALA A 271 5.70 -14.52 -7.94
C ALA A 271 5.55 -13.48 -9.07
N MET A 272 6.47 -13.49 -10.07
CA MET A 272 6.36 -12.64 -11.27
C MET A 272 5.04 -12.87 -12.03
N LYS A 273 4.70 -14.13 -12.29
CA LYS A 273 3.44 -14.48 -12.98
C LYS A 273 2.22 -14.09 -12.18
N TYR A 274 2.29 -14.25 -10.85
CA TYR A 274 1.18 -13.88 -9.98
C TYR A 274 1.02 -12.35 -9.89
N ILE A 275 2.11 -11.58 -9.84
CA ILE A 275 2.03 -10.12 -9.94
C ILE A 275 1.41 -9.74 -11.30
N ALA A 276 1.83 -10.35 -12.40
CA ALA A 276 1.24 -10.07 -13.72
C ALA A 276 -0.28 -10.32 -13.75
N GLU A 277 -0.74 -11.39 -13.11
CA GLU A 277 -2.18 -11.66 -12.98
C GLU A 277 -2.89 -10.59 -12.16
N MET A 278 -2.31 -10.20 -11.01
CA MET A 278 -2.88 -9.17 -10.13
C MET A 278 -2.98 -7.78 -10.76
N MET A 279 -2.17 -7.47 -11.80
CA MET A 279 -2.18 -6.15 -12.47
C MET A 279 -3.35 -5.96 -13.45
N LYS A 280 -4.20 -6.94 -13.64
CA LYS A 280 -5.37 -6.82 -14.51
C LYS A 280 -6.37 -5.79 -13.98
N PRO A 281 -6.97 -4.97 -14.86
CA PRO A 281 -7.85 -3.88 -14.44
C PRO A 281 -9.11 -4.35 -13.70
N GLU A 282 -9.59 -5.56 -13.97
CA GLU A 282 -10.78 -6.13 -13.31
C GLU A 282 -10.56 -6.31 -11.80
N TYR A 283 -9.35 -6.75 -11.40
CA TYR A 283 -9.02 -6.92 -9.98
C TYR A 283 -8.84 -5.58 -9.26
N MET A 284 -8.23 -4.59 -9.93
CA MET A 284 -8.11 -3.24 -9.36
C MET A 284 -9.48 -2.57 -9.22
N ALA A 285 -10.38 -2.76 -10.20
CA ALA A 285 -11.75 -2.27 -10.11
C ALA A 285 -12.53 -2.93 -8.98
N GLU A 286 -12.35 -4.24 -8.78
CA GLU A 286 -12.99 -4.96 -7.68
C GLU A 286 -12.47 -4.47 -6.32
N PHE A 287 -11.15 -4.32 -6.17
CA PHE A 287 -10.52 -3.77 -4.97
C PHE A 287 -11.05 -2.38 -4.60
N ALA A 288 -11.21 -1.51 -5.59
CA ALA A 288 -11.71 -0.15 -5.39
C ALA A 288 -13.15 -0.07 -4.85
N LYS A 289 -13.91 -1.17 -4.83
CA LYS A 289 -15.22 -1.25 -4.17
C LYS A 289 -15.11 -1.30 -2.65
N TYR A 290 -13.99 -1.82 -2.12
CA TYR A 290 -13.77 -2.02 -0.69
C TYR A 290 -13.01 -0.88 -0.02
N ILE A 291 -12.26 -0.09 -0.79
CA ILE A 291 -11.52 1.06 -0.29
C ILE A 291 -11.36 2.11 -1.39
N THR A 292 -11.41 3.39 -1.05
CA THR A 292 -11.30 4.50 -2.00
C THR A 292 -9.85 4.81 -2.36
N TYR A 293 -9.14 3.79 -2.87
CA TYR A 293 -7.84 3.93 -3.50
C TYR A 293 -7.99 3.81 -5.02
N GLY A 294 -7.34 4.72 -5.75
CA GLY A 294 -7.45 4.77 -7.21
C GLY A 294 -6.67 3.64 -7.87
N PRO A 295 -7.17 3.06 -8.98
CA PRO A 295 -6.38 2.09 -9.73
C PRO A 295 -5.17 2.75 -10.39
N THR A 296 -4.07 2.03 -10.49
CA THR A 296 -2.91 2.44 -11.28
C THR A 296 -3.09 2.12 -12.77
N ASN A 297 -3.91 1.13 -13.12
CA ASN A 297 -4.22 0.76 -14.49
C ASN A 297 -5.36 1.63 -15.04
N GLY A 298 -5.06 2.46 -16.07
CA GLY A 298 -6.00 3.39 -16.70
C GLY A 298 -7.21 2.72 -17.37
N LYS A 299 -7.08 1.44 -17.76
CA LYS A 299 -8.19 0.68 -18.35
C LYS A 299 -9.40 0.55 -17.42
N VAL A 300 -9.23 0.65 -16.11
CA VAL A 300 -10.37 0.67 -15.17
C VAL A 300 -11.33 1.79 -15.51
N TYR A 301 -10.81 2.97 -15.84
CA TYR A 301 -11.62 4.12 -16.24
C TYR A 301 -12.09 4.03 -17.69
N GLU A 302 -11.20 3.69 -18.63
CA GLU A 302 -11.51 3.63 -20.07
C GLU A 302 -12.60 2.61 -20.39
N LEU A 303 -12.59 1.45 -19.73
CA LEU A 303 -13.57 0.38 -19.94
C LEU A 303 -14.83 0.52 -19.07
N GLY A 304 -14.91 1.59 -18.25
CA GLY A 304 -16.06 1.81 -17.36
C GLY A 304 -16.24 0.70 -16.30
N LEU A 305 -15.13 0.10 -15.82
CA LEU A 305 -15.17 -0.95 -14.80
C LEU A 305 -15.49 -0.40 -13.41
N MET A 306 -15.48 0.93 -13.25
CA MET A 306 -15.81 1.63 -12.00
C MET A 306 -16.92 2.65 -12.26
N GLU A 307 -17.93 2.68 -11.37
CA GLU A 307 -18.98 3.69 -11.40
C GLU A 307 -18.41 5.11 -11.26
N GLU A 308 -18.93 6.08 -12.03
CA GLU A 308 -18.44 7.46 -12.04
C GLU A 308 -18.48 8.11 -10.66
N SER A 309 -19.54 7.85 -9.88
CA SER A 309 -19.66 8.32 -8.49
C SER A 309 -18.51 7.82 -7.61
N ARG A 310 -18.10 6.56 -7.79
CA ARG A 310 -16.97 5.97 -7.06
C ARG A 310 -15.64 6.54 -7.56
N ALA A 311 -15.49 6.72 -8.88
CA ALA A 311 -14.29 7.31 -9.47
C ALA A 311 -14.00 8.72 -8.92
N LYS A 312 -15.02 9.54 -8.71
CA LYS A 312 -14.91 10.89 -8.10
C LYS A 312 -14.43 10.88 -6.64
N MET A 313 -14.49 9.76 -5.96
CA MET A 313 -13.94 9.61 -4.60
C MET A 313 -12.46 9.20 -4.59
N MET A 314 -11.86 8.90 -5.75
CA MET A 314 -10.47 8.45 -5.81
C MET A 314 -9.47 9.61 -5.74
N PRO A 315 -8.33 9.43 -5.06
CA PRO A 315 -7.28 10.47 -5.01
C PRO A 315 -6.75 10.85 -6.40
N SER A 316 -6.70 9.89 -7.32
CA SER A 316 -6.24 10.07 -8.71
C SER A 316 -7.28 10.70 -9.64
N HIS A 317 -8.53 10.94 -9.19
CA HIS A 317 -9.50 11.67 -10.01
C HIS A 317 -8.97 13.08 -10.30
N PRO A 318 -9.06 13.62 -11.54
CA PRO A 318 -8.47 14.91 -11.91
C PRO A 318 -8.86 16.08 -11.00
N ASP A 319 -10.12 16.11 -10.53
CA ASP A 319 -10.59 17.16 -9.62
C ASP A 319 -9.95 17.07 -8.22
N ASN A 320 -9.52 15.89 -7.78
CA ASN A 320 -8.86 15.68 -6.50
C ASN A 320 -7.35 15.82 -6.65
N ALA A 321 -6.76 15.19 -7.67
CA ALA A 321 -5.31 15.15 -7.89
C ALA A 321 -4.68 16.55 -8.04
N LYS A 322 -5.37 17.51 -8.69
CA LYS A 322 -4.87 18.87 -8.90
C LYS A 322 -4.59 19.67 -7.62
N HIS A 323 -5.09 19.20 -6.48
CA HIS A 323 -4.91 19.83 -5.16
C HIS A 323 -3.85 19.18 -4.30
N GLN A 324 -3.21 18.11 -4.79
CA GLN A 324 -2.36 17.24 -4.00
C GLN A 324 -0.91 17.31 -4.44
N LEU A 325 0.01 17.18 -3.48
CA LEU A 325 1.41 16.93 -3.76
C LEU A 325 1.58 15.46 -4.15
N THR A 326 2.30 15.18 -5.24
CA THR A 326 2.72 13.81 -5.55
C THR A 326 4.06 13.52 -4.89
N LEU A 327 4.14 12.39 -4.16
CA LEU A 327 5.36 11.94 -3.49
C LEU A 327 6.45 11.63 -4.51
N SER A 328 7.68 12.16 -4.29
CA SER A 328 8.82 11.96 -5.19
C SER A 328 9.58 10.68 -4.89
N THR A 329 9.40 9.66 -5.71
CA THR A 329 10.17 8.41 -5.62
C THR A 329 11.67 8.63 -5.78
N GLU A 330 12.11 9.61 -6.59
CA GLU A 330 13.50 9.98 -6.77
C GLU A 330 14.10 10.49 -5.45
N TRP A 331 13.41 11.43 -4.77
CA TRP A 331 13.84 11.93 -3.47
C TRP A 331 13.94 10.80 -2.45
N TYR A 332 12.93 9.96 -2.35
CA TYR A 332 12.90 8.84 -1.41
C TYR A 332 14.00 7.81 -1.67
N SER A 333 14.36 7.57 -2.92
CA SER A 333 15.48 6.67 -3.24
C SER A 333 16.82 7.18 -2.71
N LYS A 334 16.99 8.50 -2.64
CA LYS A 334 18.24 9.17 -2.23
C LYS A 334 18.29 9.50 -0.74
N TRP A 335 17.19 10.03 -0.20
CA TRP A 335 17.21 10.70 1.10
C TRP A 335 16.45 9.97 2.22
N ARG A 336 15.57 9.04 1.89
CA ARG A 336 14.68 8.43 2.89
C ARG A 336 15.42 7.83 4.08
N THR A 337 16.54 7.16 3.88
CA THR A 337 17.30 6.52 4.98
C THR A 337 17.87 7.59 5.91
N ILE A 338 18.53 8.61 5.37
CA ILE A 338 19.07 9.74 6.14
C ILE A 338 17.94 10.47 6.89
N ALA A 339 16.86 10.79 6.19
CA ALA A 339 15.71 11.47 6.76
C ALA A 339 15.04 10.66 7.90
N ALA A 340 14.99 9.33 7.77
CA ALA A 340 14.46 8.46 8.81
C ALA A 340 15.34 8.41 10.06
N GLU A 341 16.66 8.47 9.90
CA GLU A 341 17.62 8.57 11.01
C GLU A 341 17.45 9.91 11.73
N MET A 342 17.45 11.03 11.01
CA MET A 342 17.23 12.38 11.56
C MET A 342 15.86 12.50 12.26
N TYR A 343 14.80 11.94 11.64
CA TYR A 343 13.46 11.90 12.25
C TYR A 343 13.46 11.11 13.55
N THR A 344 14.13 9.95 13.58
CA THR A 344 14.20 9.11 14.78
C THR A 344 14.94 9.84 15.92
N GLU A 345 16.03 10.54 15.61
CA GLU A 345 16.75 11.36 16.56
C GLU A 345 15.85 12.47 17.13
N MET A 346 15.20 13.26 16.26
CA MET A 346 14.25 14.29 16.65
C MET A 346 13.12 13.75 17.55
N MET A 347 12.65 12.52 17.32
CA MET A 347 11.59 11.92 18.15
C MET A 347 12.07 11.58 19.57
N THR A 348 13.38 11.39 19.79
CA THR A 348 13.95 11.10 21.13
C THR A 348 14.22 12.35 21.97
N GLU A 349 14.23 13.54 21.39
CA GLU A 349 14.30 14.82 22.09
C GLU A 349 13.03 15.08 22.92
#